data_4ecd29ccf50cc5deb0a0c14e7b8914e5
#
_entry.id   4ecd29ccf50cc5deb0a0c14e7b8914e5
#
_cell.length_a   1.000
_cell.length_b   1.000
_cell.length_c   1.000
_cell.angle_alpha   90.00
_cell.angle_beta   90.00
_cell.angle_gamma   90.00
#
_symmetry.space_group_name_H-M   'P 1'
#
loop_
_entity.id
_entity.type
_entity.pdbx_description
1 polymer ?
#
loop_
_entity_poly.entity_id
_entity_poly.type
_entity_poly.pdbx_seq_one_letter_code
_entity_poly.pdbx_strand_id
1 'polypeptide(L)'
;MVDTGSLLDARSVSFLYVFIGLVVSLLAVAAIAAVFIYRFIAQTHTKEWLEAQKNRETKLKDIDYVAKEAGLTQLEKIRLWHICRRYKAKNIRFLYRSVDELNSMFREEYERMTTKQARNDEKIAIFFSLRYKLENAHNRKLTASSTRGIKAEQKITFYDKNNSPWQIKVAKVIESGFYIELPELVNAEGKKPNPLEKVKITFTFPSGQAFNAITRAVRYEKFPDSDKELLLLANSTQIKPVVRRGAKRMNVDEEVTFSAIKNIGTKDKPVLEVQQKKYPGTMKDISATGCKIFCALPITKGQMLDIQFHLPGKELEYEAQGKIVATRVMPDKKTFVLHVQYINIEQFVKNDIYSVIYGYS
;
A
#
# COMPACT_ATOMS: atom_id res chain seq x y z
N MET A 1 20.61 -70.09 -54.00
CA MET A 1 20.63 -68.63 -53.63
C MET A 1 19.30 -68.33 -53.02
N VAL A 2 19.23 -68.18 -51.71
CA VAL A 2 18.01 -67.81 -51.01
C VAL A 2 17.95 -66.25 -51.11
N ASP A 3 16.84 -65.77 -51.66
CA ASP A 3 16.54 -64.33 -51.86
C ASP A 3 16.34 -63.64 -50.49
N THR A 4 17.38 -63.07 -49.99
CA THR A 4 17.37 -62.35 -48.71
C THR A 4 16.72 -60.95 -48.81
N GLY A 5 16.40 -60.45 -50.01
CA GLY A 5 15.77 -59.16 -50.25
C GLY A 5 14.35 -59.05 -49.76
N SER A 6 13.54 -60.10 -49.93
CA SER A 6 12.10 -60.14 -49.59
C SER A 6 11.87 -60.10 -48.05
N LEU A 7 12.79 -60.61 -47.23
CA LEU A 7 12.70 -60.61 -45.76
C LEU A 7 12.99 -59.26 -45.12
N LEU A 8 13.85 -58.50 -45.77
CA LEU A 8 14.20 -57.13 -45.29
C LEU A 8 13.05 -56.15 -45.62
N ASP A 9 12.40 -56.27 -46.80
CA ASP A 9 11.26 -55.42 -47.16
C ASP A 9 10.06 -55.68 -46.27
N ALA A 10 9.73 -56.93 -45.94
CA ALA A 10 8.63 -57.28 -45.06
C ALA A 10 8.81 -56.74 -43.64
N ARG A 11 10.10 -56.65 -43.14
CA ARG A 11 10.42 -56.13 -41.82
C ARG A 11 10.31 -54.61 -41.77
N SER A 12 10.73 -53.91 -42.83
CA SER A 12 10.64 -52.43 -42.92
C SER A 12 9.19 -51.96 -43.02
N VAL A 13 8.33 -52.67 -43.77
CA VAL A 13 6.89 -52.41 -43.88
C VAL A 13 6.19 -52.61 -42.52
N SER A 14 6.53 -53.71 -41.80
CA SER A 14 5.97 -53.95 -40.47
C SER A 14 6.36 -52.89 -39.46
N PHE A 15 7.61 -52.40 -39.46
CA PHE A 15 8.06 -51.33 -38.60
C PHE A 15 7.35 -50.02 -38.90
N LEU A 16 7.11 -49.70 -40.18
CA LEU A 16 6.39 -48.50 -40.60
C LEU A 16 4.94 -48.50 -40.09
N TYR A 17 4.21 -49.59 -40.16
CA TYR A 17 2.86 -49.70 -39.61
C TYR A 17 2.81 -49.56 -38.09
N VAL A 18 3.74 -50.14 -37.36
CA VAL A 18 3.86 -49.96 -35.91
C VAL A 18 4.16 -48.50 -35.56
N PHE A 19 5.06 -47.85 -36.28
CA PHE A 19 5.39 -46.44 -36.08
C PHE A 19 4.19 -45.53 -36.37
N ILE A 20 3.49 -45.73 -37.49
CA ILE A 20 2.25 -45.00 -37.84
C ILE A 20 1.18 -45.23 -36.76
N GLY A 21 0.97 -46.41 -36.28
CA GLY A 21 0.02 -46.76 -35.22
C GLY A 21 0.37 -46.02 -33.90
N LEU A 22 1.65 -45.93 -33.58
CA LEU A 22 2.13 -45.22 -32.40
C LEU A 22 1.93 -43.69 -32.50
N VAL A 23 2.19 -43.13 -33.68
CA VAL A 23 1.96 -41.69 -33.95
C VAL A 23 0.44 -41.37 -33.90
N VAL A 24 -0.41 -42.18 -34.52
CA VAL A 24 -1.88 -42.02 -34.50
C VAL A 24 -2.43 -42.13 -33.07
N SER A 25 -1.96 -43.07 -32.26
CA SER A 25 -2.36 -43.22 -30.87
C SER A 25 -1.94 -41.98 -30.02
N LEU A 26 -0.74 -41.48 -30.24
CA LEU A 26 -0.24 -40.29 -29.54
C LEU A 26 -1.04 -39.03 -29.91
N LEU A 27 -1.39 -38.86 -31.17
CA LEU A 27 -2.27 -37.79 -31.64
C LEU A 27 -3.68 -37.88 -31.06
N ALA A 28 -4.23 -39.10 -30.97
CA ALA A 28 -5.55 -39.36 -30.36
C ALA A 28 -5.55 -38.97 -28.85
N VAL A 29 -4.52 -39.39 -28.11
CA VAL A 29 -4.34 -38.99 -26.69
C VAL A 29 -4.21 -37.46 -26.55
N ALA A 30 -3.43 -36.83 -27.42
CA ALA A 30 -3.26 -35.38 -27.41
C ALA A 30 -4.59 -34.66 -27.72
N ALA A 31 -5.39 -35.12 -28.67
CA ALA A 31 -6.71 -34.59 -29.00
C ALA A 31 -7.68 -34.72 -27.82
N ILE A 32 -7.72 -35.88 -27.16
CA ILE A 32 -8.56 -36.11 -25.97
C ILE A 32 -8.12 -35.14 -24.85
N ALA A 33 -6.84 -35.06 -24.59
CA ALA A 33 -6.31 -34.12 -23.59
C ALA A 33 -6.68 -32.65 -23.90
N ALA A 34 -6.57 -32.23 -25.17
CA ALA A 34 -6.95 -30.88 -25.59
C ALA A 34 -8.46 -30.61 -25.37
N VAL A 35 -9.36 -31.59 -25.67
CA VAL A 35 -10.78 -31.46 -25.39
C VAL A 35 -11.06 -31.35 -23.90
N PHE A 36 -10.39 -32.16 -23.07
CA PHE A 36 -10.50 -32.04 -21.60
C PHE A 36 -10.04 -30.70 -21.09
N ILE A 37 -8.89 -30.20 -21.55
CA ILE A 37 -8.36 -28.89 -21.18
C ILE A 37 -9.33 -27.80 -21.62
N TYR A 38 -9.84 -27.84 -22.85
CA TYR A 38 -10.80 -26.86 -23.35
C TYR A 38 -12.09 -26.83 -22.50
N ARG A 39 -12.68 -28.02 -22.23
CA ARG A 39 -13.86 -28.09 -21.35
C ARG A 39 -13.59 -27.62 -19.95
N PHE A 40 -12.44 -27.93 -19.36
CA PHE A 40 -12.04 -27.44 -18.05
C PHE A 40 -11.91 -25.93 -18.04
N ILE A 41 -11.25 -25.33 -19.04
CA ILE A 41 -11.12 -23.86 -19.17
C ILE A 41 -12.50 -23.23 -19.34
N ALA A 42 -13.36 -23.77 -20.21
CA ALA A 42 -14.70 -23.25 -20.44
C ALA A 42 -15.55 -23.26 -19.15
N GLN A 43 -15.50 -24.33 -18.36
CA GLN A 43 -16.23 -24.44 -17.09
C GLN A 43 -15.67 -23.48 -16.03
N THR A 44 -14.34 -23.29 -15.94
CA THR A 44 -13.70 -22.43 -14.94
C THR A 44 -13.88 -20.93 -15.20
N HIS A 45 -14.44 -20.54 -16.36
CA HIS A 45 -14.71 -19.14 -16.72
C HIS A 45 -16.19 -18.76 -16.57
N THR A 46 -17.06 -19.67 -16.13
CA THR A 46 -18.47 -19.38 -15.88
C THR A 46 -18.65 -18.52 -14.62
N LYS A 47 -19.67 -17.65 -14.62
CA LYS A 47 -20.03 -16.84 -13.44
C LYS A 47 -20.36 -17.73 -12.24
N GLU A 48 -21.07 -18.81 -12.46
CA GLU A 48 -21.47 -19.79 -11.44
C GLU A 48 -20.26 -20.45 -10.77
N TRP A 49 -19.27 -20.87 -11.55
CA TRP A 49 -18.02 -21.41 -11.02
C TRP A 49 -17.28 -20.39 -10.17
N LEU A 50 -17.19 -19.12 -10.63
CA LEU A 50 -16.54 -18.06 -9.90
C LEU A 50 -17.24 -17.79 -8.55
N GLU A 51 -18.57 -17.78 -8.53
CA GLU A 51 -19.34 -17.61 -7.30
C GLU A 51 -19.16 -18.80 -6.35
N ALA A 52 -19.17 -20.02 -6.86
CA ALA A 52 -18.87 -21.22 -6.08
C ALA A 52 -17.45 -21.13 -5.47
N GLN A 53 -16.45 -20.67 -6.24
CA GLN A 53 -15.09 -20.46 -5.73
C GLN A 53 -15.00 -19.37 -4.66
N LYS A 54 -15.77 -18.31 -4.79
CA LYS A 54 -15.81 -17.24 -3.76
C LYS A 54 -16.41 -17.72 -2.45
N ASN A 55 -17.48 -18.51 -2.52
CA ASN A 55 -18.27 -18.92 -1.37
C ASN A 55 -17.74 -20.19 -0.66
N ARG A 56 -16.84 -20.95 -1.26
CA ARG A 56 -16.22 -22.11 -0.58
C ARG A 56 -15.32 -21.68 0.57
N GLU A 57 -15.15 -22.56 1.55
CA GLU A 57 -14.20 -22.33 2.64
C GLU A 57 -12.75 -22.17 2.15
N THR A 58 -12.00 -21.37 2.90
CA THR A 58 -10.57 -21.11 2.66
C THR A 58 -9.74 -22.39 2.80
N LYS A 59 -8.90 -22.69 1.81
CA LYS A 59 -7.91 -23.80 1.82
C LYS A 59 -6.50 -23.27 2.04
N LEU A 60 -5.57 -24.15 2.44
CA LEU A 60 -4.15 -23.77 2.64
C LEU A 60 -3.53 -23.10 1.40
N LYS A 61 -3.84 -23.60 0.20
CA LYS A 61 -3.38 -22.99 -1.07
C LYS A 61 -3.84 -21.55 -1.26
N ASP A 62 -4.98 -21.18 -0.68
CA ASP A 62 -5.50 -19.81 -0.74
C ASP A 62 -4.72 -18.90 0.22
N ILE A 63 -4.36 -19.42 1.38
CA ILE A 63 -3.48 -18.73 2.35
C ILE A 63 -2.10 -18.51 1.73
N ASP A 64 -1.52 -19.53 1.07
CA ASP A 64 -0.21 -19.39 0.40
C ASP A 64 -0.23 -18.30 -0.66
N TYR A 65 -1.29 -18.25 -1.46
CA TYR A 65 -1.49 -17.22 -2.46
C TYR A 65 -1.52 -15.82 -1.83
N VAL A 66 -2.37 -15.62 -0.81
CA VAL A 66 -2.52 -14.32 -0.14
C VAL A 66 -1.25 -13.93 0.61
N ALA A 67 -0.58 -14.90 1.24
CA ALA A 67 0.68 -14.67 1.94
C ALA A 67 1.78 -14.13 0.99
N LYS A 68 1.89 -14.69 -0.21
CA LYS A 68 2.80 -14.21 -1.25
C LYS A 68 2.44 -12.81 -1.73
N GLU A 69 1.16 -12.55 -2.01
CA GLU A 69 0.66 -11.26 -2.47
C GLU A 69 0.84 -10.14 -1.43
N ALA A 70 0.55 -10.43 -0.17
CA ALA A 70 0.62 -9.45 0.91
C ALA A 70 2.02 -9.36 1.57
N GLY A 71 2.95 -10.24 1.22
CA GLY A 71 4.27 -10.30 1.84
C GLY A 71 4.20 -10.68 3.33
N LEU A 72 3.37 -11.70 3.66
CA LEU A 72 3.22 -12.16 5.04
C LEU A 72 4.45 -12.95 5.50
N THR A 73 4.83 -12.76 6.76
CA THR A 73 5.79 -13.63 7.44
C THR A 73 5.17 -15.00 7.73
N GLN A 74 5.98 -15.98 8.10
CA GLN A 74 5.48 -17.31 8.46
C GLN A 74 4.50 -17.28 9.65
N LEU A 75 4.78 -16.45 10.66
CA LEU A 75 3.89 -16.29 11.83
C LEU A 75 2.55 -15.65 11.43
N GLU A 76 2.56 -14.63 10.59
CA GLU A 76 1.35 -13.99 10.07
C GLU A 76 0.53 -14.93 9.20
N LYS A 77 1.18 -15.76 8.37
CA LYS A 77 0.53 -16.79 7.56
C LYS A 77 -0.19 -17.84 8.43
N ILE A 78 0.50 -18.36 9.45
CA ILE A 78 -0.10 -19.30 10.42
C ILE A 78 -1.28 -18.63 11.13
N ARG A 79 -1.13 -17.37 11.54
CA ARG A 79 -2.20 -16.61 12.20
C ARG A 79 -3.41 -16.45 11.30
N LEU A 80 -3.21 -16.08 10.05
CA LEU A 80 -4.28 -15.95 9.05
C LEU A 80 -5.03 -17.28 8.88
N TRP A 81 -4.30 -18.40 8.76
CA TRP A 81 -4.90 -19.73 8.68
C TRP A 81 -5.79 -20.04 9.87
N HIS A 82 -5.31 -19.80 11.10
CA HIS A 82 -6.10 -20.04 12.32
C HIS A 82 -7.36 -19.17 12.37
N ILE A 83 -7.27 -17.90 11.97
CA ILE A 83 -8.43 -17.01 11.88
C ILE A 83 -9.44 -17.56 10.86
N CYS A 84 -9.01 -17.82 9.62
CA CYS A 84 -9.89 -18.35 8.58
C CYS A 84 -10.58 -19.67 8.97
N ARG A 85 -9.88 -20.59 9.63
CA ARG A 85 -10.48 -21.82 10.12
C ARG A 85 -11.51 -21.60 11.23
N ARG A 86 -11.19 -20.72 12.19
CA ARG A 86 -12.10 -20.45 13.32
C ARG A 86 -13.42 -19.87 12.87
N TYR A 87 -13.38 -18.93 11.94
CA TYR A 87 -14.56 -18.24 11.45
C TYR A 87 -15.16 -18.88 10.19
N LYS A 88 -14.70 -20.07 9.79
CA LYS A 88 -15.12 -20.73 8.52
C LYS A 88 -15.12 -19.77 7.35
N ALA A 89 -14.08 -18.95 7.27
CA ALA A 89 -14.00 -17.86 6.33
C ALA A 89 -14.17 -18.33 4.88
N LYS A 90 -15.00 -17.66 4.12
CA LYS A 90 -15.08 -17.81 2.67
C LYS A 90 -13.68 -17.65 2.08
N ASN A 91 -13.50 -18.07 0.83
CA ASN A 91 -12.21 -18.08 0.16
C ASN A 91 -11.46 -16.75 0.32
N ILE A 92 -10.40 -16.76 1.15
CA ILE A 92 -9.61 -15.59 1.53
C ILE A 92 -9.02 -14.86 0.31
N ARG A 93 -8.81 -15.54 -0.83
CA ARG A 93 -8.32 -14.90 -2.08
C ARG A 93 -9.28 -13.83 -2.61
N PHE A 94 -10.55 -13.92 -2.24
CA PHE A 94 -11.58 -12.93 -2.58
C PHE A 94 -11.97 -12.09 -1.37
N LEU A 95 -12.09 -12.71 -0.21
CA LEU A 95 -12.54 -12.08 1.03
C LEU A 95 -11.64 -10.90 1.44
N TYR A 96 -10.31 -11.00 1.32
CA TYR A 96 -9.42 -9.90 1.71
C TYR A 96 -9.61 -8.62 0.86
N ARG A 97 -10.39 -8.71 -0.22
CA ARG A 97 -10.79 -7.58 -1.06
C ARG A 97 -12.10 -6.93 -0.61
N SER A 98 -12.89 -7.60 0.21
CA SER A 98 -14.10 -7.06 0.84
C SER A 98 -13.72 -6.48 2.20
N VAL A 99 -13.61 -5.14 2.26
CA VAL A 99 -13.14 -4.44 3.47
C VAL A 99 -14.04 -4.73 4.66
N ASP A 100 -15.36 -4.75 4.46
CA ASP A 100 -16.34 -4.89 5.54
C ASP A 100 -16.35 -6.32 6.11
N GLU A 101 -16.40 -7.34 5.25
CA GLU A 101 -16.38 -8.74 5.69
C GLU A 101 -15.05 -9.09 6.38
N LEU A 102 -13.92 -8.57 5.85
CA LEU A 102 -12.62 -8.75 6.49
C LEU A 102 -12.58 -8.06 7.86
N ASN A 103 -13.16 -6.85 7.94
CA ASN A 103 -13.14 -6.06 9.17
C ASN A 103 -13.96 -6.69 10.28
N SER A 104 -15.15 -7.24 9.97
CA SER A 104 -15.99 -7.94 10.97
C SER A 104 -15.27 -9.16 11.55
N MET A 105 -14.70 -10.02 10.70
CA MET A 105 -13.95 -11.20 11.13
C MET A 105 -12.73 -10.84 12.01
N PHE A 106 -12.01 -9.76 11.66
CA PHE A 106 -10.87 -9.31 12.43
C PHE A 106 -11.29 -8.65 13.76
N ARG A 107 -12.42 -7.93 13.80
CA ARG A 107 -12.97 -7.37 15.03
C ARG A 107 -13.30 -8.46 16.04
N GLU A 108 -14.05 -9.47 15.65
CA GLU A 108 -14.40 -10.61 16.50
C GLU A 108 -13.15 -11.33 17.04
N GLU A 109 -12.13 -11.52 16.20
CA GLU A 109 -10.88 -12.12 16.66
C GLU A 109 -10.14 -11.22 17.66
N TYR A 110 -10.14 -9.90 17.46
CA TYR A 110 -9.54 -8.96 18.39
C TYR A 110 -10.25 -8.98 19.75
N GLU A 111 -11.59 -8.92 19.76
CA GLU A 111 -12.40 -9.04 20.97
C GLU A 111 -12.10 -10.34 21.72
N ARG A 112 -12.01 -11.46 21.00
CA ARG A 112 -11.64 -12.74 21.60
C ARG A 112 -10.22 -12.73 22.21
N MET A 113 -9.28 -12.03 21.58
CA MET A 113 -7.90 -11.94 22.08
C MET A 113 -7.77 -11.07 23.33
N THR A 114 -8.65 -10.10 23.48
CA THR A 114 -8.64 -9.16 24.61
C THR A 114 -9.53 -9.60 25.77
N THR A 115 -10.60 -10.39 25.52
CA THR A 115 -11.57 -10.81 26.54
C THR A 115 -11.19 -12.14 27.24
N LYS A 116 -10.42 -13.01 26.60
CA LYS A 116 -10.05 -14.34 27.11
C LYS A 116 -8.59 -14.37 27.51
N GLN A 117 -8.32 -14.36 28.86
CA GLN A 117 -6.99 -14.51 29.46
C GLN A 117 -6.08 -13.26 29.33
N ALA A 118 -4.98 -13.28 30.07
CA ALA A 118 -4.01 -12.19 30.10
C ALA A 118 -3.65 -11.73 28.68
N ARG A 119 -3.92 -10.47 28.40
CA ARG A 119 -3.61 -9.79 27.14
C ARG A 119 -2.15 -10.09 26.73
N ASN A 120 -1.96 -10.56 25.52
CA ASN A 120 -0.63 -10.83 24.96
C ASN A 120 -0.34 -9.85 23.81
N ASP A 121 0.40 -8.79 24.11
CA ASP A 121 0.65 -7.71 23.17
C ASP A 121 1.50 -8.12 21.97
N GLU A 122 2.38 -9.11 22.06
CA GLU A 122 3.13 -9.64 20.93
C GLU A 122 2.22 -10.33 19.91
N LYS A 123 1.27 -11.14 20.39
CA LYS A 123 0.28 -11.79 19.51
C LYS A 123 -0.65 -10.78 18.87
N ILE A 124 -1.02 -9.72 19.58
CA ILE A 124 -1.84 -8.63 19.07
C ILE A 124 -1.05 -7.81 18.03
N ALA A 125 0.25 -7.61 18.24
CA ALA A 125 1.12 -6.94 17.26
C ALA A 125 1.19 -7.71 15.93
N ILE A 126 1.37 -9.04 15.97
CA ILE A 126 1.35 -9.90 14.77
C ILE A 126 -0.01 -9.80 14.07
N PHE A 127 -1.10 -9.78 14.84
CA PHE A 127 -2.45 -9.65 14.31
C PHE A 127 -2.66 -8.32 13.56
N PHE A 128 -2.24 -7.17 14.13
CA PHE A 128 -2.37 -5.88 13.46
C PHE A 128 -1.42 -5.72 12.28
N SER A 129 -0.21 -6.28 12.36
CA SER A 129 0.72 -6.34 11.22
C SER A 129 0.10 -7.12 10.05
N LEU A 130 -0.48 -8.28 10.32
CA LEU A 130 -1.23 -9.06 9.34
C LEU A 130 -2.37 -8.24 8.71
N ARG A 131 -3.22 -7.61 9.54
CA ARG A 131 -4.36 -6.81 9.07
C ARG A 131 -3.92 -5.68 8.15
N TYR A 132 -2.86 -4.96 8.53
CA TYR A 132 -2.29 -3.88 7.75
C TYR A 132 -1.71 -4.36 6.39
N LYS A 133 -1.01 -5.50 6.38
CA LYS A 133 -0.46 -6.08 5.14
C LYS A 133 -1.56 -6.53 4.18
N LEU A 134 -2.65 -7.13 4.68
CA LEU A 134 -3.80 -7.50 3.85
C LEU A 134 -4.48 -6.27 3.23
N GLU A 135 -4.67 -5.20 4.01
CA GLU A 135 -5.23 -3.94 3.51
C GLU A 135 -4.33 -3.31 2.43
N ASN A 136 -3.02 -3.29 2.64
CA ASN A 136 -2.08 -2.80 1.64
C ASN A 136 -2.07 -3.65 0.35
N ALA A 137 -2.19 -4.97 0.46
CA ALA A 137 -2.29 -5.85 -0.69
C ALA A 137 -3.57 -5.61 -1.49
N HIS A 138 -4.69 -5.37 -0.80
CA HIS A 138 -5.93 -4.94 -1.43
C HIS A 138 -5.75 -3.60 -2.16
N ASN A 139 -5.23 -2.59 -1.48
CA ASN A 139 -5.02 -1.25 -2.03
C ASN A 139 -4.05 -1.25 -3.23
N ARG A 140 -3.03 -2.12 -3.24
CA ARG A 140 -2.14 -2.30 -4.41
C ARG A 140 -2.87 -2.82 -5.65
N LYS A 141 -3.95 -3.60 -5.47
CA LYS A 141 -4.76 -4.14 -6.57
C LYS A 141 -5.89 -3.22 -7.02
N LEU A 142 -6.25 -2.22 -6.21
CA LEU A 142 -7.07 -1.08 -6.66
C LEU A 142 -6.21 -0.19 -7.58
N THR A 143 -5.77 -0.77 -8.67
CA THR A 143 -4.89 -0.11 -9.62
C THR A 143 -5.66 0.90 -10.44
N ALA A 144 -5.28 2.15 -10.32
CA ALA A 144 -5.44 3.05 -11.45
C ALA A 144 -4.70 2.45 -12.65
N SER A 145 -5.40 2.25 -13.72
CA SER A 145 -4.81 1.73 -14.97
C SER A 145 -4.07 2.83 -15.76
N SER A 146 -4.35 4.10 -15.46
CA SER A 146 -3.78 5.24 -16.16
C SER A 146 -3.94 6.56 -15.40
N THR A 147 -3.22 7.60 -15.84
CA THR A 147 -3.38 8.97 -15.32
C THR A 147 -4.71 9.63 -15.73
N ARG A 148 -5.55 8.99 -16.53
CA ARG A 148 -6.88 9.53 -16.95
C ARG A 148 -7.83 9.82 -15.78
N GLY A 149 -7.58 9.25 -14.61
CA GLY A 149 -8.36 9.54 -13.40
C GLY A 149 -7.97 10.83 -12.67
N ILE A 150 -6.97 11.56 -13.15
CA ILE A 150 -6.58 12.87 -12.62
C ILE A 150 -7.66 13.90 -12.99
N LYS A 151 -8.00 14.76 -12.03
CA LYS A 151 -9.04 15.80 -12.21
C LYS A 151 -8.43 17.20 -12.27
N ALA A 152 -9.15 18.14 -12.88
CA ALA A 152 -8.81 19.56 -12.78
C ALA A 152 -8.80 20.00 -11.30
N GLU A 153 -8.00 21.00 -10.97
CA GLU A 153 -7.76 21.52 -9.61
C GLU A 153 -7.11 20.50 -8.64
N GLN A 154 -6.83 19.27 -9.08
CA GLN A 154 -6.17 18.28 -8.26
C GLN A 154 -4.71 18.68 -8.00
N LYS A 155 -4.30 18.60 -6.73
CA LYS A 155 -2.88 18.77 -6.36
C LYS A 155 -2.08 17.53 -6.72
N ILE A 156 -0.99 17.73 -7.46
CA ILE A 156 -0.02 16.70 -7.82
C ILE A 156 1.39 17.15 -7.42
N THR A 157 2.31 16.22 -7.27
CA THR A 157 3.73 16.53 -7.13
C THR A 157 4.40 16.30 -8.48
N PHE A 158 4.93 17.33 -9.05
CA PHE A 158 5.77 17.30 -10.25
C PHE A 158 7.24 17.22 -9.81
N TYR A 159 8.07 16.49 -10.57
CA TYR A 159 9.50 16.42 -10.32
C TYR A 159 10.24 17.06 -11.51
N ASP A 160 11.06 18.07 -11.23
CA ASP A 160 11.89 18.73 -12.22
C ASP A 160 13.06 17.84 -12.71
N LYS A 161 13.90 18.35 -13.63
CA LYS A 161 15.07 17.62 -14.16
C LYS A 161 16.06 17.16 -13.10
N ASN A 162 16.12 17.88 -11.96
CA ASN A 162 16.98 17.54 -10.83
C ASN A 162 16.28 16.60 -9.83
N ASN A 163 15.09 16.06 -10.19
CA ASN A 163 14.23 15.23 -9.34
C ASN A 163 13.77 15.95 -8.05
N SER A 164 13.74 17.29 -8.07
CA SER A 164 13.19 18.10 -6.95
C SER A 164 11.66 18.12 -7.03
N PRO A 165 10.96 17.91 -5.89
CA PRO A 165 9.51 17.82 -5.86
C PRO A 165 8.85 19.19 -5.78
N TRP A 166 7.88 19.47 -6.64
CA TRP A 166 7.08 20.69 -6.68
C TRP A 166 5.61 20.35 -6.53
N GLN A 167 4.92 20.99 -5.59
CA GLN A 167 3.46 20.86 -5.45
C GLN A 167 2.79 21.83 -6.42
N ILE A 168 2.02 21.28 -7.36
CA ILE A 168 1.32 22.02 -8.38
C ILE A 168 -0.14 21.58 -8.50
N LYS A 169 -0.96 22.41 -9.08
CA LYS A 169 -2.34 22.07 -9.41
C LYS A 169 -2.46 21.72 -10.89
N VAL A 170 -3.35 20.81 -11.22
CA VAL A 170 -3.76 20.50 -12.58
C VAL A 170 -4.69 21.62 -13.04
N ALA A 171 -4.32 22.36 -14.07
CA ALA A 171 -5.10 23.49 -14.57
C ALA A 171 -6.32 23.02 -15.38
N LYS A 172 -6.12 22.07 -16.30
CA LYS A 172 -7.17 21.56 -17.20
C LYS A 172 -6.90 20.10 -17.55
N VAL A 173 -7.94 19.33 -17.77
CA VAL A 173 -7.86 17.94 -18.24
C VAL A 173 -8.51 17.84 -19.63
N ILE A 174 -7.86 17.12 -20.55
CA ILE A 174 -8.34 16.78 -21.88
C ILE A 174 -8.25 15.27 -22.11
N GLU A 175 -8.82 14.75 -23.16
CA GLU A 175 -8.80 13.32 -23.46
C GLU A 175 -7.38 12.73 -23.58
N SER A 176 -6.45 13.47 -24.21
CA SER A 176 -5.08 13.03 -24.43
C SER A 176 -4.13 13.26 -23.26
N GLY A 177 -4.52 14.08 -22.25
CA GLY A 177 -3.65 14.43 -21.13
C GLY A 177 -4.23 15.50 -20.22
N PHE A 178 -3.33 16.21 -19.55
CA PHE A 178 -3.70 17.28 -18.62
C PHE A 178 -2.65 18.40 -18.61
N TYR A 179 -3.12 19.61 -18.40
CA TYR A 179 -2.29 20.81 -18.32
C TYR A 179 -1.90 21.13 -16.90
N ILE A 180 -0.66 21.52 -16.71
CA ILE A 180 -0.10 21.97 -15.43
C ILE A 180 0.58 23.33 -15.60
N GLU A 181 0.51 24.15 -14.56
CA GLU A 181 1.29 25.37 -14.45
C GLU A 181 2.59 25.08 -13.72
N LEU A 182 3.73 25.32 -14.36
CA LEU A 182 5.03 25.16 -13.73
C LEU A 182 5.34 26.35 -12.82
N PRO A 183 5.95 26.13 -11.63
CA PRO A 183 6.43 27.20 -10.78
C PRO A 183 7.45 28.11 -11.50
N GLU A 184 7.41 29.39 -11.25
CA GLU A 184 8.33 30.38 -11.86
C GLU A 184 9.80 30.00 -11.66
N LEU A 185 10.17 29.49 -10.49
CA LEU A 185 11.53 29.01 -10.21
C LEU A 185 11.98 27.87 -11.14
N VAL A 186 11.07 26.96 -11.53
CA VAL A 186 11.39 25.89 -12.49
C VAL A 186 11.63 26.47 -13.88
N ASN A 187 10.88 27.52 -14.25
CA ASN A 187 11.02 28.21 -15.52
C ASN A 187 12.33 29.04 -15.58
N ALA A 188 12.63 29.79 -14.49
CA ALA A 188 13.79 30.68 -14.41
C ALA A 188 15.14 29.96 -14.37
N GLU A 189 15.21 28.78 -13.72
CA GLU A 189 16.45 28.03 -13.51
C GLU A 189 16.76 27.02 -14.64
N GLY A 190 16.06 27.07 -15.79
CA GLY A 190 16.27 26.14 -16.91
C GLY A 190 15.92 24.66 -16.60
N LYS A 191 15.18 24.43 -15.53
CA LYS A 191 14.72 23.10 -15.07
C LYS A 191 13.45 22.61 -15.78
N LYS A 192 12.98 23.39 -16.75
CA LYS A 192 11.80 23.15 -17.58
C LYS A 192 12.02 21.89 -18.43
N PRO A 193 11.12 20.91 -18.43
CA PRO A 193 11.26 19.73 -19.28
C PRO A 193 11.12 20.10 -20.76
N ASN A 194 11.93 19.46 -21.59
CA ASN A 194 11.81 19.63 -23.03
C ASN A 194 10.59 18.88 -23.58
N PRO A 195 10.01 19.29 -24.73
CA PRO A 195 9.02 18.48 -25.42
C PRO A 195 9.49 17.05 -25.63
N LEU A 196 8.58 16.07 -25.43
CA LEU A 196 8.80 14.62 -25.48
C LEU A 196 9.65 14.04 -24.33
N GLU A 197 10.17 14.86 -23.44
CA GLU A 197 10.92 14.41 -22.27
C GLU A 197 10.02 13.66 -21.29
N LYS A 198 10.57 12.61 -20.65
CA LYS A 198 9.88 11.87 -19.61
C LYS A 198 9.83 12.68 -18.32
N VAL A 199 8.65 12.78 -17.75
CA VAL A 199 8.37 13.53 -16.53
C VAL A 199 7.79 12.59 -15.49
N LYS A 200 8.31 12.68 -14.27
CA LYS A 200 7.78 11.96 -13.11
C LYS A 200 6.79 12.84 -12.38
N ILE A 201 5.65 12.26 -12.06
CA ILE A 201 4.63 12.89 -11.20
C ILE A 201 4.20 11.94 -10.09
N THR A 202 3.71 12.50 -9.00
CA THR A 202 2.99 11.76 -7.95
C THR A 202 1.63 12.40 -7.75
N PHE A 203 0.59 11.59 -7.74
CA PHE A 203 -0.79 12.06 -7.54
C PHE A 203 -1.55 11.08 -6.63
N THR A 204 -2.67 11.54 -6.05
CA THR A 204 -3.47 10.76 -5.11
C THR A 204 -4.89 10.63 -5.65
N PHE A 205 -5.41 9.42 -5.71
CA PHE A 205 -6.83 9.21 -6.04
C PHE A 205 -7.75 9.57 -4.86
N PRO A 206 -9.06 9.75 -5.10
CA PRO A 206 -10.05 10.00 -4.04
C PRO A 206 -10.04 8.94 -2.93
N SER A 207 -9.61 7.70 -3.23
CA SER A 207 -9.38 6.63 -2.26
C SER A 207 -8.24 6.89 -1.27
N GLY A 208 -7.48 7.98 -1.44
CA GLY A 208 -6.31 8.31 -0.62
C GLY A 208 -5.02 7.59 -1.03
N GLN A 209 -5.08 6.66 -2.01
CA GLN A 209 -3.89 5.96 -2.51
C GLN A 209 -3.08 6.87 -3.44
N ALA A 210 -1.79 7.03 -3.13
CA ALA A 210 -0.85 7.77 -3.96
C ALA A 210 -0.19 6.87 -5.01
N PHE A 211 0.10 7.45 -6.19
CA PHE A 211 0.75 6.78 -7.32
C PHE A 211 1.87 7.64 -7.89
N ASN A 212 2.96 7.00 -8.26
CA ASN A 212 3.96 7.59 -9.14
C ASN A 212 3.59 7.23 -10.58
N ALA A 213 3.62 8.21 -11.46
CA ALA A 213 3.50 7.99 -12.91
C ALA A 213 4.71 8.57 -13.63
N ILE A 214 5.10 7.90 -14.71
CA ILE A 214 6.04 8.45 -15.68
C ILE A 214 5.20 8.82 -16.90
N THR A 215 5.14 10.11 -17.20
CA THR A 215 4.44 10.67 -18.37
C THR A 215 5.43 11.38 -19.29
N ARG A 216 4.94 12.03 -20.36
CA ARG A 216 5.76 12.83 -21.28
C ARG A 216 5.24 14.26 -21.32
N ALA A 217 6.16 15.21 -21.28
CA ALA A 217 5.90 16.58 -21.68
C ALA A 217 5.55 16.59 -23.18
N VAL A 218 4.42 17.15 -23.57
CA VAL A 218 4.00 17.19 -24.98
C VAL A 218 4.41 18.53 -25.59
N ARG A 219 3.88 19.61 -25.06
CA ARG A 219 4.12 20.97 -25.55
C ARG A 219 3.74 21.99 -24.49
N TYR A 220 4.16 23.20 -24.70
CA TYR A 220 3.77 24.38 -23.95
C TYR A 220 2.74 25.17 -24.72
N GLU A 221 1.69 25.63 -24.06
CA GLU A 221 0.60 26.42 -24.68
C GLU A 221 0.25 27.60 -23.78
N LYS A 222 0.04 28.76 -24.42
CA LYS A 222 -0.58 29.94 -23.80
C LYS A 222 -2.07 29.91 -24.08
N PHE A 223 -2.88 30.07 -23.06
CA PHE A 223 -4.33 30.16 -23.20
C PHE A 223 -4.76 31.61 -23.28
N PRO A 224 -5.79 31.95 -24.11
CA PRO A 224 -6.26 33.33 -24.30
C PRO A 224 -6.67 34.04 -23.01
N ASP A 225 -7.15 33.26 -22.03
CA ASP A 225 -7.66 33.74 -20.74
C ASP A 225 -6.58 33.80 -19.65
N SER A 226 -5.33 33.52 -19.97
CA SER A 226 -4.22 33.47 -19.00
C SER A 226 -2.91 33.86 -19.63
N ASP A 227 -2.21 34.84 -19.02
CA ASP A 227 -0.84 35.21 -19.45
C ASP A 227 0.19 34.10 -19.17
N LYS A 228 -0.23 33.01 -18.57
CA LYS A 228 0.65 31.92 -18.14
C LYS A 228 0.75 30.82 -19.18
N GLU A 229 1.96 30.34 -19.37
CA GLU A 229 2.26 29.20 -20.21
C GLU A 229 2.03 27.89 -19.43
N LEU A 230 1.17 27.01 -19.94
CA LEU A 230 0.87 25.71 -19.36
C LEU A 230 1.59 24.59 -20.11
N LEU A 231 2.08 23.61 -19.36
CA LEU A 231 2.67 22.38 -19.91
C LEU A 231 1.61 21.29 -20.05
N LEU A 232 1.41 20.79 -21.27
CA LEU A 232 0.61 19.58 -21.52
C LEU A 232 1.44 18.33 -21.20
N LEU A 233 0.94 17.53 -20.28
CA LEU A 233 1.44 16.18 -19.99
C LEU A 233 0.51 15.12 -20.62
N ALA A 234 1.08 14.16 -21.33
CA ALA A 234 0.32 13.07 -21.94
C ALA A 234 -0.26 12.12 -20.88
N ASN A 235 -1.38 11.45 -21.18
CA ASN A 235 -1.83 10.34 -20.34
C ASN A 235 -0.83 9.19 -20.38
N SER A 236 -0.67 8.51 -19.24
CA SER A 236 0.27 7.41 -19.10
C SER A 236 -0.38 6.21 -18.39
N THR A 237 -0.01 5.02 -18.84
CA THR A 237 -0.30 3.74 -18.17
C THR A 237 0.87 3.26 -17.31
N GLN A 238 2.01 3.96 -17.32
CA GLN A 238 3.18 3.66 -16.49
C GLN A 238 2.98 4.19 -15.08
N ILE A 239 2.15 3.52 -14.30
CA ILE A 239 1.78 3.90 -12.94
C ILE A 239 2.25 2.84 -11.95
N LYS A 240 2.77 3.29 -10.81
CA LYS A 240 3.16 2.42 -9.68
C LYS A 240 2.57 2.98 -8.39
N PRO A 241 1.90 2.17 -7.56
CA PRO A 241 1.45 2.62 -6.26
C PRO A 241 2.63 3.04 -5.38
N VAL A 242 2.45 4.11 -4.64
CA VAL A 242 3.45 4.60 -3.68
C VAL A 242 3.09 4.09 -2.29
N VAL A 243 3.83 3.13 -1.81
CA VAL A 243 3.75 2.69 -0.41
C VAL A 243 4.80 3.48 0.38
N ARG A 244 4.41 4.65 0.89
CA ARG A 244 5.32 5.52 1.66
C ARG A 244 5.22 5.32 3.17
N ARG A 245 4.12 4.75 3.65
CA ARG A 245 3.83 4.70 5.08
C ARG A 245 4.02 3.30 5.61
N GLY A 246 4.73 3.18 6.73
CA GLY A 246 4.89 1.92 7.45
C GLY A 246 3.70 1.59 8.35
N ALA A 247 2.80 2.54 8.61
CA ALA A 247 1.62 2.37 9.45
C ALA A 247 0.43 3.20 8.95
N LYS A 248 -0.77 2.68 9.20
CA LYS A 248 -2.02 3.41 8.97
C LYS A 248 -2.12 4.58 9.93
N ARG A 249 -2.71 5.68 9.48
CA ARG A 249 -2.94 6.89 10.28
C ARG A 249 -4.43 7.16 10.40
N MET A 250 -4.79 7.79 11.49
CA MET A 250 -6.12 8.33 11.74
C MET A 250 -6.02 9.81 12.07
N ASN A 251 -6.92 10.62 11.56
CA ASN A 251 -7.07 11.99 12.00
C ASN A 251 -7.76 11.99 13.36
N VAL A 252 -7.22 12.77 14.27
CA VAL A 252 -7.74 12.97 15.63
C VAL A 252 -7.73 14.46 15.94
N ASP A 253 -8.38 14.84 17.00
CA ASP A 253 -8.35 16.20 17.57
C ASP A 253 -8.29 16.06 19.09
N GLU A 254 -7.13 15.62 19.59
CA GLU A 254 -6.91 15.30 21.00
C GLU A 254 -5.91 16.25 21.63
N GLU A 255 -6.19 16.66 22.87
CA GLU A 255 -5.24 17.42 23.65
C GLU A 255 -4.03 16.55 24.01
N VAL A 256 -2.83 17.12 23.96
CA VAL A 256 -1.60 16.45 24.35
C VAL A 256 -0.74 17.39 25.16
N THR A 257 0.05 16.83 26.05
CA THR A 257 1.14 17.53 26.70
C THR A 257 2.48 16.92 26.27
N PHE A 258 3.50 17.74 26.15
CA PHE A 258 4.82 17.23 25.81
C PHE A 258 5.92 18.01 26.55
N SER A 259 7.00 17.29 26.85
CA SER A 259 8.22 17.84 27.45
C SER A 259 9.42 17.64 26.52
N ALA A 260 10.38 18.51 26.57
CA ALA A 260 11.63 18.34 25.85
C ALA A 260 12.49 17.26 26.53
N ILE A 261 13.12 16.39 25.74
CA ILE A 261 14.15 15.46 26.21
C ILE A 261 15.50 16.05 25.86
N LYS A 262 16.38 16.21 26.85
CA LYS A 262 17.76 16.68 26.67
C LYS A 262 18.74 15.55 26.93
N ASN A 263 19.82 15.55 26.16
CA ASN A 263 20.97 14.72 26.49
C ASN A 263 21.87 15.50 27.46
N ILE A 264 21.96 15.00 28.70
CA ILE A 264 22.83 15.53 29.75
C ILE A 264 24.16 14.77 29.85
N GLY A 265 24.31 13.68 29.08
CA GLY A 265 25.54 12.91 28.99
C GLY A 265 26.47 13.40 27.88
N THR A 266 27.58 12.70 27.69
CA THR A 266 28.53 12.94 26.60
C THR A 266 28.01 12.35 25.27
N LYS A 267 28.67 12.69 24.16
CA LYS A 267 28.33 12.18 22.83
C LYS A 267 28.45 10.66 22.71
N ASP A 268 29.43 10.08 23.47
CA ASP A 268 29.71 8.64 23.47
C ASP A 268 28.89 7.87 24.50
N LYS A 269 28.36 8.55 25.52
CA LYS A 269 27.48 7.99 26.58
C LYS A 269 26.31 8.94 26.79
N PRO A 270 25.30 8.93 25.91
CA PRO A 270 24.15 9.79 26.05
C PRO A 270 23.30 9.39 27.26
N VAL A 271 22.98 10.35 28.10
CA VAL A 271 22.00 10.22 29.17
C VAL A 271 20.84 11.15 28.86
N LEU A 272 19.67 10.55 28.61
CA LEU A 272 18.47 11.30 28.22
C LEU A 272 17.66 11.64 29.46
N GLU A 273 17.35 12.92 29.64
CA GLU A 273 16.54 13.42 30.75
C GLU A 273 15.31 14.17 30.20
N VAL A 274 14.14 13.79 30.71
CA VAL A 274 12.88 14.49 30.42
C VAL A 274 12.81 15.76 31.26
N GLN A 275 12.63 16.90 30.62
CA GLN A 275 12.54 18.18 31.30
C GLN A 275 11.18 18.30 32.00
N GLN A 276 11.18 18.88 33.21
CA GLN A 276 9.96 19.03 34.04
C GLN A 276 8.87 19.89 33.37
N LYS A 277 9.28 20.86 32.54
CA LYS A 277 8.36 21.80 31.92
C LYS A 277 7.51 21.10 30.83
N LYS A 278 6.20 21.06 31.06
CA LYS A 278 5.21 20.54 30.11
C LYS A 278 4.63 21.67 29.27
N TYR A 279 4.40 21.38 28.02
CA TYR A 279 3.82 22.29 27.04
C TYR A 279 2.57 21.68 26.43
N PRO A 280 1.50 22.47 26.28
CA PRO A 280 0.27 21.99 25.63
C PRO A 280 0.40 21.96 24.11
N GLY A 281 -0.34 21.05 23.50
CA GLY A 281 -0.51 20.95 22.05
C GLY A 281 -1.80 20.22 21.70
N THR A 282 -2.10 20.14 20.40
CA THR A 282 -3.22 19.37 19.87
C THR A 282 -2.71 18.34 18.87
N MET A 283 -2.97 17.08 19.10
CA MET A 283 -2.66 15.99 18.16
C MET A 283 -3.70 15.97 17.04
N LYS A 284 -3.26 16.11 15.79
CA LYS A 284 -4.15 16.17 14.61
C LYS A 284 -4.11 14.91 13.74
N ASP A 285 -3.08 14.09 13.85
CA ASP A 285 -3.09 12.71 13.35
C ASP A 285 -2.23 11.81 14.22
N ILE A 286 -2.55 10.52 14.25
CA ILE A 286 -1.79 9.50 14.97
C ILE A 286 -1.66 8.22 14.16
N SER A 287 -0.55 7.52 14.37
CA SER A 287 -0.28 6.17 13.88
C SER A 287 0.60 5.43 14.89
N ALA A 288 0.78 4.13 14.73
CA ALA A 288 1.69 3.35 15.58
C ALA A 288 3.18 3.75 15.47
N THR A 289 3.55 4.62 14.53
CA THR A 289 4.94 5.05 14.27
C THR A 289 5.19 6.53 14.49
N GLY A 290 4.16 7.32 14.82
CA GLY A 290 4.32 8.76 15.02
C GLY A 290 3.00 9.52 14.96
N CYS A 291 3.09 10.81 15.25
CA CYS A 291 1.94 11.71 15.28
C CYS A 291 2.26 13.09 14.69
N LYS A 292 1.21 13.88 14.53
CA LYS A 292 1.30 15.29 14.14
C LYS A 292 0.67 16.15 15.23
N ILE A 293 1.45 17.09 15.76
CA ILE A 293 1.05 17.97 16.86
C ILE A 293 1.05 19.41 16.38
N PHE A 294 0.00 20.15 16.73
CA PHE A 294 -0.08 21.61 16.58
C PHE A 294 0.21 22.24 17.93
N CYS A 295 1.11 23.21 17.96
CA CYS A 295 1.47 23.94 19.18
C CYS A 295 1.90 25.37 18.87
N ALA A 296 2.04 26.20 19.91
CA ALA A 296 2.52 27.58 19.79
C ALA A 296 4.06 27.72 19.84
N LEU A 297 4.79 26.61 19.96
CA LEU A 297 6.25 26.64 20.17
C LEU A 297 7.02 26.32 18.89
N PRO A 298 8.04 27.11 18.52
CA PRO A 298 8.90 26.88 17.37
C PRO A 298 9.97 25.83 17.69
N ILE A 299 9.57 24.54 17.77
CA ILE A 299 10.50 23.47 18.08
C ILE A 299 11.22 22.99 16.82
N THR A 300 12.53 22.86 16.89
CA THR A 300 13.37 22.54 15.73
C THR A 300 13.37 21.05 15.40
N LYS A 301 13.62 20.73 14.12
CA LYS A 301 13.83 19.36 13.65
C LYS A 301 15.00 18.72 14.43
N GLY A 302 14.84 17.46 14.82
CA GLY A 302 15.84 16.69 15.54
C GLY A 302 15.65 16.67 17.06
N GLN A 303 14.89 17.62 17.62
CA GLN A 303 14.55 17.64 19.05
C GLN A 303 13.75 16.39 19.43
N MET A 304 14.07 15.82 20.59
CA MET A 304 13.33 14.71 21.21
C MET A 304 12.28 15.25 22.17
N LEU A 305 11.13 14.60 22.17
CA LEU A 305 9.99 14.92 23.02
C LEU A 305 9.50 13.68 23.76
N ASP A 306 9.09 13.87 24.99
CA ASP A 306 8.24 12.99 25.75
C ASP A 306 6.80 13.50 25.62
N ILE A 307 5.87 12.65 25.20
CA ILE A 307 4.52 13.03 24.78
C ILE A 307 3.51 12.22 25.56
N GLN A 308 2.61 12.91 26.28
CA GLN A 308 1.48 12.31 26.99
C GLN A 308 0.18 12.66 26.25
N PHE A 309 -0.66 11.65 26.01
CA PHE A 309 -1.86 11.79 25.20
C PHE A 309 -2.93 10.77 25.55
N HIS A 310 -4.16 11.07 25.19
CA HIS A 310 -5.27 10.10 25.21
C HIS A 310 -5.59 9.63 23.80
N LEU A 311 -6.20 8.47 23.70
CA LEU A 311 -6.76 7.96 22.44
C LEU A 311 -8.28 8.15 22.45
N PRO A 312 -8.90 8.45 21.30
CA PRO A 312 -10.35 8.58 21.20
C PRO A 312 -11.08 7.38 21.80
N GLY A 313 -11.99 7.63 22.74
CA GLY A 313 -12.77 6.59 23.42
C GLY A 313 -12.01 5.74 24.44
N LYS A 314 -10.81 6.14 24.85
CA LYS A 314 -10.01 5.50 25.92
C LYS A 314 -9.78 6.49 27.06
N GLU A 315 -9.96 6.02 28.28
CA GLU A 315 -9.70 6.82 29.50
C GLU A 315 -8.22 6.82 29.92
N LEU A 316 -7.45 5.86 29.40
CA LEU A 316 -6.05 5.70 29.76
C LEU A 316 -5.20 6.81 29.14
N GLU A 317 -4.30 7.39 29.94
CA GLU A 317 -3.24 8.25 29.46
C GLU A 317 -2.07 7.41 28.94
N TYR A 318 -1.63 7.69 27.74
CA TYR A 318 -0.52 7.01 27.06
C TYR A 318 0.70 7.91 26.98
N GLU A 319 1.87 7.28 26.94
CA GLU A 319 3.16 7.96 26.82
C GLU A 319 3.95 7.41 25.61
N ALA A 320 4.63 8.30 24.92
CA ALA A 320 5.56 7.95 23.84
C ALA A 320 6.69 8.96 23.73
N GLN A 321 7.88 8.46 23.48
CA GLN A 321 9.03 9.33 23.18
C GLN A 321 9.24 9.37 21.67
N GLY A 322 9.42 10.57 21.14
CA GLY A 322 9.55 10.78 19.72
C GLY A 322 10.56 11.85 19.34
N LYS A 323 11.01 11.78 18.09
CA LYS A 323 11.91 12.77 17.48
C LYS A 323 11.16 13.58 16.44
N ILE A 324 11.32 14.89 16.45
CA ILE A 324 10.76 15.80 15.45
C ILE A 324 11.50 15.58 14.13
N VAL A 325 10.79 15.09 13.11
CA VAL A 325 11.33 14.87 11.77
C VAL A 325 11.10 16.05 10.82
N ALA A 326 10.08 16.86 11.10
CA ALA A 326 9.82 18.09 10.37
C ALA A 326 9.00 19.07 11.24
N THR A 327 9.25 20.37 11.07
CA THR A 327 8.43 21.44 11.62
C THR A 327 7.98 22.34 10.48
N ARG A 328 6.72 22.79 10.50
CA ARG A 328 6.16 23.74 9.55
C ARG A 328 5.48 24.86 10.32
N VAL A 329 5.60 26.06 9.82
CA VAL A 329 4.88 27.23 10.32
C VAL A 329 3.55 27.33 9.58
N MET A 330 2.46 27.54 10.28
CA MET A 330 1.15 27.80 9.69
C MET A 330 1.05 29.23 9.15
N PRO A 331 0.08 29.51 8.25
CA PRO A 331 -0.09 30.86 7.69
C PRO A 331 -0.31 31.98 8.74
N ASP A 332 -0.85 31.63 9.90
CA ASP A 332 -1.04 32.55 11.05
C ASP A 332 0.28 32.98 11.72
N LYS A 333 1.40 32.36 11.33
CA LYS A 333 2.77 32.56 11.88
C LYS A 333 2.88 32.34 13.40
N LYS A 334 1.83 31.89 14.07
CA LYS A 334 1.76 31.63 15.51
C LYS A 334 1.67 30.17 15.86
N THR A 335 1.16 29.36 14.93
CA THR A 335 0.97 27.91 15.11
C THR A 335 2.05 27.14 14.34
N PHE A 336 2.65 26.18 15.02
CA PHE A 336 3.66 25.29 14.46
C PHE A 336 3.09 23.87 14.35
N VAL A 337 3.41 23.21 13.26
CA VAL A 337 3.05 21.80 13.01
C VAL A 337 4.29 20.96 13.18
N LEU A 338 4.30 20.14 14.21
CA LEU A 338 5.37 19.21 14.50
C LEU A 338 5.01 17.84 13.92
N HIS A 339 5.88 17.29 13.09
CA HIS A 339 5.80 15.89 12.66
C HIS A 339 6.75 15.08 13.52
N VAL A 340 6.21 14.19 14.34
CA VAL A 340 6.95 13.40 15.31
C VAL A 340 6.99 11.95 14.87
N GLN A 341 8.18 11.35 14.87
CA GLN A 341 8.39 9.92 14.73
C GLN A 341 8.68 9.33 16.10
N TYR A 342 7.92 8.33 16.52
CA TYR A 342 8.17 7.63 17.78
C TYR A 342 9.49 6.86 17.71
N ILE A 343 10.29 7.01 18.77
CA ILE A 343 11.55 6.29 18.97
C ILE A 343 11.35 5.22 20.02
N ASN A 344 10.67 5.57 21.12
CA ASN A 344 10.32 4.66 22.18
C ASN A 344 8.81 4.78 22.44
N ILE A 345 8.11 3.68 22.27
CA ILE A 345 6.68 3.53 22.55
C ILE A 345 6.40 2.06 22.86
N GLU A 346 5.72 1.81 23.93
CA GLU A 346 5.41 0.46 24.36
C GLU A 346 4.50 -0.29 23.38
N GLN A 347 4.65 -1.61 23.32
CA GLN A 347 3.91 -2.41 22.35
C GLN A 347 2.40 -2.38 22.60
N PHE A 348 1.96 -2.34 23.86
CA PHE A 348 0.54 -2.24 24.17
C PHE A 348 -0.07 -0.92 23.65
N VAL A 349 0.68 0.20 23.74
CA VAL A 349 0.25 1.51 23.21
C VAL A 349 0.07 1.45 21.69
N LYS A 350 1.03 0.84 20.97
CA LYS A 350 0.90 0.62 19.51
C LYS A 350 -0.34 -0.19 19.16
N ASN A 351 -0.63 -1.24 19.94
CA ASN A 351 -1.79 -2.09 19.75
C ASN A 351 -3.09 -1.33 19.98
N ASP A 352 -3.14 -0.47 21.01
CA ASP A 352 -4.31 0.36 21.30
C ASP A 352 -4.53 1.43 20.22
N ILE A 353 -3.46 2.04 19.73
CA ILE A 353 -3.53 2.94 18.55
C ILE A 353 -4.14 2.21 17.34
N TYR A 354 -3.70 0.98 17.05
CA TYR A 354 -4.28 0.20 15.96
C TYR A 354 -5.74 -0.17 16.22
N SER A 355 -6.11 -0.52 17.46
CA SER A 355 -7.51 -0.86 17.78
C SER A 355 -8.45 0.31 17.50
N VAL A 356 -8.04 1.52 17.87
CA VAL A 356 -8.81 2.75 17.58
C VAL A 356 -8.83 3.02 16.07
N ILE A 357 -7.70 2.92 15.35
CA ILE A 357 -7.62 3.14 13.90
C ILE A 357 -8.52 2.19 13.11
N TYR A 358 -8.69 0.95 13.57
CA TYR A 358 -9.54 -0.05 12.92
C TYR A 358 -10.96 -0.10 13.48
N GLY A 359 -11.26 0.66 14.54
CA GLY A 359 -12.56 0.69 15.20
C GLY A 359 -12.88 -0.64 15.91
N TYR A 360 -11.90 -1.24 16.59
CA TYR A 360 -12.04 -2.49 17.35
C TYR A 360 -12.14 -2.24 18.87
N SER A 361 -12.08 -0.98 19.29
CA SER A 361 -12.18 -0.55 20.69
C SER A 361 -13.60 -0.23 21.07
#